data_4f20c0ec3e2571b553272eb2216508a7
#
_entry.id   4f20c0ec3e2571b553272eb2216508a7
#
_cell.length_a   1.000
_cell.length_b   1.000
_cell.length_c   1.000
_cell.angle_alpha   90.00
_cell.angle_beta   90.00
_cell.angle_gamma   90.00
#
_symmetry.space_group_name_H-M   'P 1'
#
loop_
_entity.id
_entity.type
_entity.pdbx_description
1 polymer ?
#
loop_
_entity_poly.entity_id
_entity_poly.type
_entity_poly.pdbx_seq_one_letter_code
_entity_poly.pdbx_strand_id
1 'polypeptide(L)'
;MHPMGKINVHEFVSLDGVFENPSWTAEFGFTEGMGRAIAALTGGSSAILLGRRTFEMFAPDWSSRSVEDDPGVPFFNDSPKYVVSSTLTSADAWQNSTVLGGYDPEVIRRLKDDAAGDVYISGSGTLVRALLADGLVDELHLLVYPVVLGGGARLFPDGAARTPLTLAAHEAFENGVLHLTYAPAT
;
A
#
# COMPACT_ATOMS: atom_id res chain seq x y z
N MET A 1 18.64 -16.82 11.71
CA MET A 1 18.23 -16.42 10.34
C MET A 1 16.88 -15.74 10.50
N HIS A 2 16.81 -14.43 10.33
CA HIS A 2 15.51 -13.75 10.26
C HIS A 2 14.86 -14.18 8.95
N PRO A 3 13.57 -14.54 8.93
CA PRO A 3 12.87 -14.71 7.66
C PRO A 3 12.96 -13.38 6.89
N MET A 4 13.27 -13.46 5.60
CA MET A 4 13.26 -12.27 4.74
C MET A 4 11.88 -11.63 4.81
N GLY A 5 11.82 -10.30 4.98
CA GLY A 5 10.57 -9.56 4.99
C GLY A 5 9.85 -9.70 3.66
N LYS A 6 8.54 -9.57 3.68
CA LYS A 6 7.70 -9.52 2.49
C LYS A 6 7.46 -8.07 2.06
N ILE A 7 7.22 -7.86 0.78
CA ILE A 7 6.63 -6.64 0.27
C ILE A 7 5.12 -6.86 0.13
N ASN A 8 4.35 -6.21 0.98
CA ASN A 8 2.90 -6.30 1.03
C ASN A 8 2.28 -5.00 0.52
N VAL A 9 1.59 -5.08 -0.60
CA VAL A 9 0.84 -3.95 -1.17
C VAL A 9 -0.60 -3.99 -0.66
N HIS A 10 -1.10 -2.88 -0.18
CA HIS A 10 -2.47 -2.69 0.27
C HIS A 10 -3.13 -1.53 -0.48
N GLU A 11 -4.26 -1.79 -1.14
CA GLU A 11 -5.00 -0.78 -1.90
C GLU A 11 -6.52 -0.90 -1.69
N PHE A 12 -7.17 0.25 -1.60
CA PHE A 12 -8.62 0.37 -1.74
C PHE A 12 -8.96 0.52 -3.22
N VAL A 13 -9.81 -0.33 -3.74
CA VAL A 13 -10.23 -0.26 -5.14
C VAL A 13 -11.75 -0.36 -5.27
N SER A 14 -12.33 0.35 -6.24
CA SER A 14 -13.71 0.16 -6.66
C SER A 14 -13.86 -1.14 -7.44
N LEU A 15 -15.09 -1.57 -7.70
CA LEU A 15 -15.35 -2.78 -8.49
C LEU A 15 -14.81 -2.68 -9.92
N ASP A 16 -14.73 -1.47 -10.48
CA ASP A 16 -14.12 -1.18 -11.78
C ASP A 16 -12.64 -0.79 -11.72
N GLY A 17 -11.98 -1.02 -10.57
CA GLY A 17 -10.53 -0.92 -10.40
C GLY A 17 -9.97 0.47 -10.14
N VAL A 18 -10.79 1.47 -9.88
CA VAL A 18 -10.35 2.81 -9.53
C VAL A 18 -9.81 2.83 -8.10
N PHE A 19 -8.62 3.39 -7.91
CA PHE A 19 -7.97 3.49 -6.59
C PHE A 19 -7.65 4.93 -6.18
N GLU A 20 -7.77 5.86 -7.13
CA GLU A 20 -7.46 7.28 -6.93
C GLU A 20 -8.44 7.94 -5.94
N ASN A 21 -7.91 8.87 -5.13
CA ASN A 21 -8.68 9.69 -4.20
C ASN A 21 -9.74 8.88 -3.43
N PRO A 22 -9.36 7.98 -2.55
CA PRO A 22 -10.25 6.98 -1.95
C PRO A 22 -11.27 7.56 -0.95
N SER A 23 -11.56 8.86 -0.99
CA SER A 23 -12.60 9.51 -0.18
C SER A 23 -14.00 8.90 -0.38
N TRP A 24 -14.25 8.30 -1.56
CA TRP A 24 -15.47 7.56 -1.85
C TRP A 24 -15.66 6.31 -0.98
N THR A 25 -14.61 5.81 -0.32
CA THR A 25 -14.71 4.69 0.62
C THR A 25 -15.52 5.05 1.87
N ALA A 26 -15.59 6.33 2.22
CA ALA A 26 -16.24 6.80 3.45
C ALA A 26 -17.74 6.47 3.53
N GLU A 27 -18.43 6.38 2.38
CA GLU A 27 -19.87 6.05 2.34
C GLU A 27 -20.18 4.60 2.80
N PHE A 28 -19.17 3.70 2.75
CA PHE A 28 -19.33 2.30 3.15
C PHE A 28 -19.02 2.06 4.63
N GLY A 29 -18.49 3.07 5.31
CA GLY A 29 -18.01 2.93 6.68
C GLY A 29 -16.76 2.06 6.80
N PHE A 30 -16.23 1.97 7.99
CA PHE A 30 -15.04 1.18 8.32
C PHE A 30 -15.41 0.14 9.38
N THR A 31 -15.42 -1.14 8.99
CA THR A 31 -15.82 -2.21 9.88
C THR A 31 -14.69 -2.67 10.79
N GLU A 32 -15.04 -3.33 11.89
CA GLU A 32 -14.05 -3.96 12.78
C GLU A 32 -13.19 -4.99 12.04
N GLY A 33 -13.80 -5.75 11.12
CA GLY A 33 -13.08 -6.72 10.28
C GLY A 33 -12.02 -6.06 9.39
N MET A 34 -12.33 -4.93 8.78
CA MET A 34 -11.38 -4.13 8.01
C MET A 34 -10.24 -3.63 8.91
N GLY A 35 -10.55 -3.16 10.10
CA GLY A 35 -9.55 -2.73 11.08
C GLY A 35 -8.60 -3.84 11.47
N ARG A 36 -9.10 -5.05 11.74
CA ARG A 36 -8.25 -6.23 12.02
C ARG A 36 -7.36 -6.59 10.84
N ALA A 37 -7.88 -6.58 9.63
CA ALA A 37 -7.11 -6.92 8.43
C ALA A 37 -5.94 -5.93 8.20
N ILE A 38 -6.20 -4.64 8.33
CA ILE A 38 -5.16 -3.61 8.19
C ILE A 38 -4.16 -3.66 9.35
N ALA A 39 -4.64 -3.87 10.59
CA ALA A 39 -3.77 -4.02 11.75
C ALA A 39 -2.83 -5.24 11.64
N ALA A 40 -3.27 -6.32 11.02
CA ALA A 40 -2.42 -7.49 10.76
C ALA A 40 -1.28 -7.15 9.77
N LEU A 41 -1.58 -6.39 8.72
CA LEU A 41 -0.57 -5.94 7.74
C LEU A 41 0.44 -4.98 8.38
N THR A 42 -0.03 -3.97 9.08
CA THR A 42 0.84 -2.97 9.70
C THR A 42 1.63 -3.55 10.87
N GLY A 43 1.03 -4.46 11.66
CA GLY A 43 1.68 -5.12 12.78
C GLY A 43 2.83 -6.04 12.39
N GLY A 44 2.81 -6.62 11.19
CA GLY A 44 3.91 -7.42 10.63
C GLY A 44 4.98 -6.60 9.92
N SER A 45 4.72 -5.32 9.69
CA SER A 45 5.58 -4.46 8.89
C SER A 45 6.53 -3.62 9.76
N SER A 46 7.75 -3.44 9.29
CA SER A 46 8.79 -2.64 9.96
C SER A 46 9.20 -1.40 9.17
N ALA A 47 8.70 -1.22 7.97
CA ALA A 47 8.99 -0.10 7.09
C ALA A 47 7.82 0.17 6.14
N ILE A 48 7.77 1.39 5.62
CA ILE A 48 6.80 1.84 4.64
C ILE A 48 7.54 2.29 3.38
N LEU A 49 7.11 1.81 2.23
CA LEU A 49 7.61 2.26 0.92
C LEU A 49 6.49 2.99 0.17
N LEU A 50 6.78 4.16 -0.34
CA LEU A 50 5.80 5.06 -0.94
C LEU A 50 6.29 5.62 -2.27
N GLY A 51 5.37 5.85 -3.21
CA GLY A 51 5.59 6.79 -4.31
C GLY A 51 5.34 8.23 -3.86
N ARG A 52 5.84 9.19 -4.65
CA ARG A 52 5.75 10.63 -4.33
C ARG A 52 4.32 11.09 -4.04
N ARG A 53 3.36 10.76 -4.91
CA ARG A 53 1.96 11.22 -4.74
C ARG A 53 1.33 10.73 -3.44
N THR A 54 1.59 9.48 -3.08
CA THR A 54 1.09 8.92 -1.81
C THR A 54 1.78 9.59 -0.62
N PHE A 55 3.08 9.85 -0.72
CA PHE A 55 3.80 10.58 0.32
C PHE A 55 3.23 12.00 0.53
N GLU A 56 3.04 12.75 -0.56
CA GLU A 56 2.49 14.12 -0.50
C GLU A 56 1.08 14.18 0.07
N MET A 57 0.28 13.13 -0.15
CA MET A 57 -1.07 13.01 0.41
C MET A 57 -1.06 12.56 1.87
N PHE A 58 -0.22 11.57 2.21
CA PHE A 58 -0.18 10.96 3.55
C PHE A 58 0.53 11.83 4.59
N ALA A 59 1.58 12.54 4.20
CA ALA A 59 2.38 13.32 5.13
C ALA A 59 1.57 14.33 5.95
N PRO A 60 0.74 15.22 5.36
CA PRO A 60 -0.08 16.14 6.13
C PRO A 60 -1.22 15.45 6.87
N ASP A 61 -1.77 14.39 6.32
CA ASP A 61 -2.91 13.68 6.90
C ASP A 61 -2.50 12.92 8.17
N TRP A 62 -1.49 12.04 8.07
CA TRP A 62 -1.03 11.24 9.21
C TRP A 62 -0.33 12.07 10.29
N SER A 63 0.47 13.07 9.93
CA SER A 63 1.15 13.92 10.91
C SER A 63 0.19 14.80 11.72
N SER A 64 -1.03 15.02 11.25
CA SER A 64 -2.06 15.80 11.96
C SER A 64 -2.99 14.97 12.83
N ARG A 65 -2.99 13.63 12.68
CA ARG A 65 -3.87 12.73 13.46
C ARG A 65 -3.27 12.40 14.82
N SER A 66 -4.15 12.12 15.79
CA SER A 66 -3.80 11.58 17.10
C SER A 66 -4.09 10.08 17.18
N VAL A 67 -3.53 9.41 18.19
CA VAL A 67 -3.79 7.97 18.45
C VAL A 67 -5.26 7.73 18.81
N GLU A 68 -5.92 8.72 19.42
CA GLU A 68 -7.34 8.68 19.74
C GLU A 68 -8.21 8.68 18.48
N ASP A 69 -7.72 9.31 17.39
CA ASP A 69 -8.43 9.35 16.11
C ASP A 69 -8.27 8.05 15.32
N ASP A 70 -7.07 7.48 15.34
CA ASP A 70 -6.75 6.28 14.58
C ASP A 70 -5.60 5.48 15.24
N PRO A 71 -5.84 4.23 15.62
CA PRO A 71 -4.81 3.39 16.24
C PRO A 71 -3.62 3.05 15.31
N GLY A 72 -3.73 3.31 14.01
CA GLY A 72 -2.63 3.16 13.04
C GLY A 72 -1.59 4.29 13.09
N VAL A 73 -1.89 5.41 13.76
CA VAL A 73 -1.01 6.59 13.81
C VAL A 73 0.43 6.28 14.24
N PRO A 74 0.69 5.46 15.28
CA PRO A 74 2.07 5.13 15.65
C PRO A 74 2.81 4.41 14.52
N PHE A 75 2.17 3.46 13.84
CA PHE A 75 2.81 2.78 12.73
C PHE A 75 3.20 3.76 11.62
N PHE A 76 2.26 4.59 11.15
CA PHE A 76 2.52 5.51 10.04
C PHE A 76 3.50 6.62 10.40
N ASN A 77 3.48 7.15 11.61
CA ASN A 77 4.38 8.24 12.00
C ASN A 77 5.76 7.76 12.45
N ASP A 78 5.85 6.65 13.17
CA ASP A 78 7.10 6.23 13.81
C ASP A 78 7.95 5.27 12.94
N SER A 79 7.32 4.52 12.02
CA SER A 79 8.05 3.64 11.12
C SER A 79 8.96 4.41 10.15
N PRO A 80 10.13 3.85 9.78
CA PRO A 80 10.94 4.38 8.69
C PRO A 80 10.14 4.32 7.38
N LYS A 81 10.17 5.43 6.64
CA LYS A 81 9.49 5.61 5.36
C LYS A 81 10.49 5.88 4.26
N TYR A 82 10.33 5.21 3.15
CA TYR A 82 11.17 5.34 1.98
C TYR A 82 10.33 5.80 0.80
N VAL A 83 10.74 6.89 0.16
CA VAL A 83 9.98 7.52 -0.92
C VAL A 83 10.72 7.34 -2.24
N VAL A 84 10.09 6.65 -3.18
CA VAL A 84 10.60 6.52 -4.55
C VAL A 84 10.15 7.73 -5.36
N SER A 85 11.09 8.58 -5.71
CA SER A 85 10.85 9.77 -6.53
C SER A 85 12.16 10.31 -7.12
N SER A 86 12.16 10.59 -8.43
CA SER A 86 13.27 11.29 -9.10
C SER A 86 13.15 12.81 -9.00
N THR A 87 12.06 13.35 -8.51
CA THR A 87 11.77 14.78 -8.48
C THR A 87 11.62 15.37 -7.08
N LEU A 88 11.33 14.55 -6.08
CA LEU A 88 11.27 14.99 -4.69
C LEU A 88 12.68 15.20 -4.15
N THR A 89 12.96 16.38 -3.63
CA THR A 89 14.28 16.75 -3.12
C THR A 89 14.44 16.56 -1.62
N SER A 90 13.32 16.55 -0.88
CA SER A 90 13.29 16.35 0.58
C SER A 90 12.03 15.61 0.99
N ALA A 91 12.14 14.81 2.03
CA ALA A 91 11.03 14.13 2.69
C ALA A 91 10.77 14.65 4.12
N ASP A 92 11.25 15.84 4.46
CA ASP A 92 11.16 16.44 5.81
C ASP A 92 9.72 16.76 6.24
N ALA A 93 8.78 16.76 5.29
CA ALA A 93 7.36 16.98 5.58
C ALA A 93 6.72 15.87 6.44
N TRP A 94 7.37 14.73 6.58
CA TRP A 94 6.92 13.63 7.42
C TRP A 94 8.11 12.95 8.09
N GLN A 95 8.08 12.86 9.42
CA GLN A 95 9.19 12.30 10.21
C GLN A 95 9.60 10.90 9.75
N ASN A 96 10.86 10.55 9.96
CA ASN A 96 11.44 9.24 9.61
C ASN A 96 11.30 8.88 8.13
N SER A 97 11.30 9.86 7.24
CA SER A 97 11.18 9.68 5.81
C SER A 97 12.49 9.95 5.07
N THR A 98 12.79 9.12 4.07
CA THR A 98 14.00 9.22 3.25
C THR A 98 13.64 9.11 1.78
N VAL A 99 14.17 10.01 0.93
CA VAL A 99 14.04 9.91 -0.53
C VAL A 99 15.08 8.94 -1.07
N LEU A 100 14.63 7.91 -1.79
CA LEU A 100 15.53 6.92 -2.42
C LEU A 100 16.04 7.33 -3.80
N GLY A 101 15.44 8.36 -4.42
CA GLY A 101 15.63 8.66 -5.83
C GLY A 101 14.61 7.96 -6.71
N GLY A 102 14.89 7.87 -8.02
CA GLY A 102 14.02 7.16 -8.96
C GLY A 102 13.91 5.68 -8.65
N TYR A 103 12.92 5.03 -9.27
CA TYR A 103 12.71 3.60 -9.10
C TYR A 103 13.93 2.80 -9.55
N ASP A 104 14.45 1.95 -8.67
CA ASP A 104 15.53 1.00 -8.93
C ASP A 104 15.22 -0.31 -8.20
N PRO A 105 14.97 -1.42 -8.92
CA PRO A 105 14.61 -2.70 -8.31
C PRO A 105 15.70 -3.27 -7.38
N GLU A 106 16.97 -2.97 -7.63
CA GLU A 106 18.07 -3.42 -6.75
C GLU A 106 18.07 -2.70 -5.40
N VAL A 107 17.73 -1.42 -5.39
CA VAL A 107 17.57 -0.65 -4.15
C VAL A 107 16.40 -1.21 -3.34
N ILE A 108 15.30 -1.55 -4.00
CA ILE A 108 14.12 -2.14 -3.34
C ILE A 108 14.42 -3.54 -2.80
N ARG A 109 15.16 -4.37 -3.52
CA ARG A 109 15.58 -5.70 -3.03
C ARG A 109 16.40 -5.57 -1.76
N ARG A 110 17.39 -4.68 -1.75
CA ARG A 110 18.22 -4.42 -0.54
C ARG A 110 17.36 -3.93 0.62
N LEU A 111 16.45 -2.98 0.36
CA LEU A 111 15.52 -2.50 1.39
C LEU A 111 14.72 -3.66 2.02
N LYS A 112 14.20 -4.56 1.18
CA LYS A 112 13.47 -5.75 1.62
C LYS A 112 14.36 -6.68 2.45
N ASP A 113 15.58 -6.92 2.01
CA ASP A 113 16.55 -7.82 2.70
C ASP A 113 17.00 -7.24 4.04
N ASP A 114 17.15 -5.93 4.14
CA ASP A 114 17.60 -5.20 5.33
C ASP A 114 16.46 -4.94 6.35
N ALA A 115 15.20 -5.05 5.92
CA ALA A 115 14.06 -4.80 6.79
C ALA A 115 13.95 -5.86 7.90
N ALA A 116 13.67 -5.41 9.13
CA ALA A 116 13.48 -6.31 10.27
C ALA A 116 12.14 -7.07 10.24
N GLY A 117 11.22 -6.66 9.40
CA GLY A 117 9.90 -7.25 9.18
C GLY A 117 9.45 -6.97 7.75
N ASP A 118 8.16 -7.03 7.51
CA ASP A 118 7.61 -6.75 6.19
C ASP A 118 7.72 -5.26 5.81
N VAL A 119 7.64 -4.98 4.51
CA VAL A 119 7.56 -3.64 3.94
C VAL A 119 6.13 -3.40 3.47
N TYR A 120 5.48 -2.40 4.05
CA TYR A 120 4.11 -2.00 3.73
C TYR A 120 4.09 -0.97 2.61
N ILE A 121 3.20 -1.15 1.65
CA ILE A 121 3.01 -0.23 0.51
C ILE A 121 1.52 0.07 0.34
N SER A 122 1.17 1.36 0.29
CA SER A 122 -0.18 1.83 -0.02
C SER A 122 -0.21 2.78 -1.23
N GLY A 123 0.58 2.50 -2.24
CA GLY A 123 0.72 3.33 -3.46
C GLY A 123 2.09 4.01 -3.54
N SER A 124 2.44 4.70 -4.61
CA SER A 124 1.55 5.05 -5.73
C SER A 124 1.25 3.85 -6.64
N GLY A 125 0.20 4.00 -7.47
CA GLY A 125 -0.11 2.96 -8.46
C GLY A 125 1.02 2.72 -9.46
N THR A 126 1.77 3.73 -9.85
CA THR A 126 2.96 3.59 -10.70
C THR A 126 4.03 2.74 -10.02
N LEU A 127 4.29 2.96 -8.73
CA LEU A 127 5.23 2.16 -7.95
C LEU A 127 4.74 0.71 -7.84
N VAL A 128 3.48 0.48 -7.52
CA VAL A 128 2.89 -0.87 -7.40
C VAL A 128 3.04 -1.65 -8.71
N ARG A 129 2.72 -1.03 -9.84
CA ARG A 129 2.87 -1.68 -11.16
C ARG A 129 4.32 -2.01 -11.49
N ALA A 130 5.26 -1.13 -11.18
CA ALA A 130 6.69 -1.38 -11.38
C ALA A 130 7.17 -2.56 -10.52
N LEU A 131 6.78 -2.60 -9.25
CA LEU A 131 7.13 -3.70 -8.34
C LEU A 131 6.54 -5.04 -8.80
N LEU A 132 5.30 -5.05 -9.27
CA LEU A 132 4.67 -6.26 -9.82
C LEU A 132 5.38 -6.74 -11.08
N ALA A 133 5.76 -5.82 -11.97
CA ALA A 133 6.48 -6.15 -13.21
C ALA A 133 7.86 -6.77 -12.93
N ASP A 134 8.54 -6.33 -11.87
CA ASP A 134 9.86 -6.83 -11.46
C ASP A 134 9.78 -8.02 -10.48
N GLY A 135 8.57 -8.53 -10.19
CA GLY A 135 8.38 -9.68 -9.30
C GLY A 135 8.75 -9.41 -7.85
N LEU A 136 8.65 -8.16 -7.40
CA LEU A 136 9.05 -7.75 -6.05
C LEU A 136 7.90 -7.75 -5.03
N VAL A 137 6.65 -7.86 -5.47
CA VAL A 137 5.48 -7.94 -4.59
C VAL A 137 5.28 -9.39 -4.15
N ASP A 138 5.27 -9.63 -2.85
CA ASP A 138 4.99 -10.96 -2.28
C ASP A 138 3.48 -11.17 -2.08
N GLU A 139 2.78 -10.15 -1.59
CA GLU A 139 1.33 -10.18 -1.42
C GLU A 139 0.69 -8.87 -1.87
N LEU A 140 -0.40 -8.99 -2.62
CA LEU A 140 -1.25 -7.87 -3.05
C LEU A 140 -2.59 -7.99 -2.34
N HIS A 141 -2.84 -7.09 -1.41
CA HIS A 141 -4.07 -6.99 -0.64
C HIS A 141 -4.98 -5.92 -1.23
N LEU A 142 -6.10 -6.34 -1.77
CA LEU A 142 -7.11 -5.45 -2.34
C LEU A 142 -8.35 -5.45 -1.46
N LEU A 143 -8.76 -4.28 -0.98
CA LEU A 143 -10.09 -4.09 -0.43
C LEU A 143 -10.98 -3.58 -1.55
N VAL A 144 -11.80 -4.48 -2.09
CA VAL A 144 -12.67 -4.22 -3.24
C VAL A 144 -14.03 -3.78 -2.73
N TYR A 145 -14.38 -2.53 -3.03
CA TYR A 145 -15.63 -1.91 -2.60
C TYR A 145 -16.75 -2.17 -3.61
N PRO A 146 -17.99 -2.35 -3.13
CA PRO A 146 -19.13 -2.68 -3.99
C PRO A 146 -19.68 -1.43 -4.70
N VAL A 147 -18.84 -0.76 -5.49
CA VAL A 147 -19.17 0.46 -6.22
C VAL A 147 -18.46 0.50 -7.56
N VAL A 148 -19.17 0.95 -8.57
CA VAL A 148 -18.64 1.31 -9.89
C VAL A 148 -18.58 2.82 -9.95
N LEU A 149 -17.38 3.38 -10.11
CA LEU A 149 -17.16 4.82 -10.17
C LEU A 149 -17.30 5.39 -11.58
N GLY A 150 -16.97 4.60 -12.60
CA GLY A 150 -17.07 4.98 -14.01
C GLY A 150 -15.98 5.93 -14.50
N GLY A 151 -15.11 6.41 -13.62
CA GLY A 151 -13.99 7.31 -13.96
C GLY A 151 -13.01 7.42 -12.82
N GLY A 152 -11.82 7.94 -13.10
CA GLY A 152 -10.70 8.01 -12.18
C GLY A 152 -9.55 7.09 -12.58
N ALA A 153 -8.39 7.27 -11.96
CA ALA A 153 -7.23 6.43 -12.24
C ALA A 153 -7.42 5.01 -11.71
N ARG A 154 -7.22 4.03 -12.57
CA ARG A 154 -7.26 2.61 -12.23
C ARG A 154 -5.90 2.12 -11.75
N LEU A 155 -5.90 1.20 -10.81
CA LEU A 155 -4.69 0.52 -10.36
C LEU A 155 -4.02 -0.21 -11.53
N PHE A 156 -4.81 -0.88 -12.36
CA PHE A 156 -4.39 -1.54 -13.59
C PHE A 156 -5.09 -0.90 -14.79
N PRO A 157 -4.49 0.17 -15.38
CA PRO A 157 -5.06 0.86 -16.53
C PRO A 157 -4.91 0.00 -17.80
N ASP A 158 -5.59 0.42 -18.86
CA ASP A 158 -5.42 -0.17 -20.18
C ASP A 158 -3.94 -0.12 -20.60
N GLY A 159 -3.44 -1.22 -21.15
CA GLY A 159 -2.02 -1.37 -21.51
C GLY A 159 -1.11 -1.78 -20.35
N ALA A 160 -1.61 -1.99 -19.15
CA ALA A 160 -0.84 -2.60 -18.08
C ALA A 160 -0.36 -4.01 -18.47
N ALA A 161 0.84 -4.38 -18.03
CA ALA A 161 1.40 -5.69 -18.31
C ALA A 161 0.52 -6.81 -17.74
N ARG A 162 0.32 -7.87 -18.53
CA ARG A 162 -0.38 -9.07 -18.05
C ARG A 162 0.43 -9.71 -16.93
N THR A 163 -0.14 -9.78 -15.73
CA THR A 163 0.50 -10.34 -14.53
C THR A 163 -0.42 -11.39 -13.92
N PRO A 164 -0.13 -12.69 -14.09
CA PRO A 164 -0.89 -13.76 -13.45
C PRO A 164 -0.71 -13.73 -11.93
N LEU A 165 -1.79 -13.90 -11.21
CA LEU A 165 -1.82 -13.93 -9.76
C LEU A 165 -2.58 -15.17 -9.27
N THR A 166 -2.23 -15.64 -8.08
CA THR A 166 -2.92 -16.74 -7.39
C THR A 166 -3.64 -16.17 -6.17
N LEU A 167 -4.91 -16.48 -6.02
CA LEU A 167 -5.68 -16.10 -4.82
C LEU A 167 -5.16 -16.92 -3.63
N ALA A 168 -4.60 -16.24 -2.64
CA ALA A 168 -4.07 -16.85 -1.42
C ALA A 168 -5.11 -16.86 -0.29
N ALA A 169 -5.90 -15.79 -0.16
CA ALA A 169 -6.93 -15.66 0.86
C ALA A 169 -8.04 -14.69 0.42
N HIS A 170 -9.20 -14.82 1.01
CA HIS A 170 -10.29 -13.86 0.83
C HIS A 170 -11.16 -13.77 2.09
N GLU A 171 -11.75 -12.62 2.31
CA GLU A 171 -12.70 -12.36 3.37
C GLU A 171 -13.76 -11.37 2.88
N ALA A 172 -15.01 -11.61 3.24
CA ALA A 172 -16.11 -10.66 2.97
C ALA A 172 -16.49 -9.97 4.27
N PHE A 173 -16.56 -8.63 4.24
CA PHE A 173 -16.99 -7.84 5.39
C PHE A 173 -18.49 -7.52 5.31
N GLU A 174 -19.07 -7.18 6.46
CA GLU A 174 -20.51 -6.91 6.61
C GLU A 174 -21.03 -5.73 5.78
N ASN A 175 -20.13 -4.79 5.41
CA ASN A 175 -20.44 -3.64 4.53
C ASN A 175 -20.33 -3.96 3.03
N GLY A 176 -20.11 -5.22 2.66
CA GLY A 176 -19.98 -5.65 1.27
C GLY A 176 -18.58 -5.50 0.66
N VAL A 177 -17.61 -4.99 1.41
CA VAL A 177 -16.21 -4.91 0.96
C VAL A 177 -15.59 -6.29 0.99
N LEU A 178 -14.83 -6.65 -0.05
CA LEU A 178 -14.06 -7.88 -0.13
C LEU A 178 -12.58 -7.60 0.10
N HIS A 179 -11.95 -8.31 1.02
CA HIS A 179 -10.50 -8.35 1.14
C HIS A 179 -9.98 -9.55 0.36
N LEU A 180 -9.24 -9.28 -0.70
CA LEU A 180 -8.62 -10.29 -1.55
C LEU A 180 -7.10 -10.21 -1.36
N THR A 181 -6.48 -11.34 -1.05
CA THR A 181 -5.02 -11.46 -0.97
C THR A 181 -4.53 -12.31 -2.13
N TYR A 182 -3.73 -11.72 -2.99
CA TYR A 182 -3.10 -12.38 -4.12
C TYR A 182 -1.59 -12.50 -3.91
N ALA A 183 -1.02 -13.58 -4.41
CA ALA A 183 0.41 -13.77 -4.55
C ALA A 183 0.78 -13.92 -6.04
N PRO A 184 2.03 -13.70 -6.45
CA PRO A 184 2.47 -14.01 -7.80
C PRO A 184 2.16 -15.46 -8.15
N ALA A 185 1.67 -15.71 -9.38
CA ALA A 185 1.49 -17.07 -9.87
C ALA A 185 2.87 -17.72 -10.10
N THR A 186 3.04 -18.94 -9.61
CA THR A 186 4.22 -19.78 -9.84
C THR A 186 4.19 -20.44 -11.20
#